data_c5accd9b9f8a312c0aa248d69af8d64a
#
_entry.id   c5accd9b9f8a312c0aa248d69af8d64a
#
_cell.length_a   1.000
_cell.length_b   1.000
_cell.length_c   1.000
_cell.angle_alpha   90.00
_cell.angle_beta   90.00
_cell.angle_gamma   90.00
#
_symmetry.space_group_name_H-M   'P 1'
#
loop_
_entity.id
_entity.type
_entity.pdbx_description
1 polymer ?
#
loop_
_entity_poly.entity_id
_entity_poly.type
_entity_poly.pdbx_seq_one_letter_code
_entity_poly.pdbx_strand_id
1 'polypeptide(L)'
;MTNRLHGVDIDALDTAAQQLFWSRLLESPPAGESAVELGPGTLRFVAAAHPKSAKNRLHLDLASTSAGHQIEIVDRARGLGAVPVDVGQRDVPWVVLADPEGNEFCVLEPRDEYLGLGPVAAVVIDALDPAAQARFWSGATGLEIARAGDVVASLRQDGAYFVEFIRVPTATAGPNRVRLRVQGPVAPTDPEGNEITAE
;
A
#
# COMPACT_ATOMS: atom_id res chain seq x y z
N MET A 1 14.81 -9.85 -19.59
CA MET A 1 13.50 -10.08 -18.94
C MET A 1 13.07 -8.74 -18.37
N THR A 2 11.85 -8.31 -18.63
CA THR A 2 11.32 -7.05 -18.10
C THR A 2 10.92 -7.29 -16.64
N ASN A 3 11.45 -6.49 -15.72
CA ASN A 3 11.02 -6.54 -14.32
C ASN A 3 9.54 -6.17 -14.24
N ARG A 4 8.85 -6.68 -13.22
CA ARG A 4 7.42 -6.45 -13.04
C ARG A 4 7.10 -6.25 -11.56
N LEU A 5 6.27 -5.27 -11.24
CA LEU A 5 5.69 -5.18 -9.91
C LEU A 5 4.80 -6.41 -9.67
N HIS A 6 5.07 -7.15 -8.59
CA HIS A 6 4.42 -8.42 -8.27
C HIS A 6 3.57 -8.35 -7.00
N GLY A 7 3.62 -7.26 -6.26
CA GLY A 7 2.79 -7.06 -5.10
C GLY A 7 3.45 -6.28 -3.97
N VAL A 8 2.93 -6.51 -2.79
CA VAL A 8 3.33 -5.83 -1.55
C VAL A 8 3.62 -6.86 -0.47
N ASP A 9 4.70 -6.67 0.27
CA ASP A 9 5.02 -7.44 1.47
C ASP A 9 4.73 -6.59 2.71
N ILE A 10 4.10 -7.19 3.71
CA ILE A 10 3.91 -6.61 5.05
C ILE A 10 4.53 -7.55 6.08
N ASP A 11 5.43 -7.04 6.89
CA ASP A 11 5.96 -7.78 8.03
C ASP A 11 4.87 -7.98 9.08
N ALA A 12 4.73 -9.21 9.59
CA ALA A 12 3.69 -9.60 10.52
C ALA A 12 4.23 -10.52 11.63
N LEU A 13 3.74 -10.32 12.85
CA LEU A 13 4.00 -11.25 13.96
C LEU A 13 3.17 -12.52 13.81
N ASP A 14 1.92 -12.36 13.36
CA ASP A 14 1.00 -13.45 13.04
C ASP A 14 0.52 -13.33 11.60
N THR A 15 1.23 -13.98 10.69
CA THR A 15 0.95 -13.94 9.26
C THR A 15 -0.42 -14.52 8.92
N ALA A 16 -0.91 -15.51 9.66
CA ALA A 16 -2.22 -16.11 9.43
C ALA A 16 -3.36 -15.19 9.86
N ALA A 17 -3.22 -14.50 11.01
CA ALA A 17 -4.19 -13.51 11.47
C ALA A 17 -4.25 -12.32 10.51
N GLN A 18 -3.10 -11.84 10.02
CA GLN A 18 -3.03 -10.76 9.04
C GLN A 18 -3.65 -11.17 7.70
N GLN A 19 -3.36 -12.37 7.20
CA GLN A 19 -4.01 -12.89 6.00
C GLN A 19 -5.54 -12.93 6.15
N LEU A 20 -6.03 -13.42 7.28
CA LEU A 20 -7.47 -13.49 7.56
C LEU A 20 -8.11 -12.10 7.60
N PHE A 21 -7.46 -11.14 8.28
CA PHE A 21 -7.93 -9.75 8.35
C PHE A 21 -8.04 -9.14 6.94
N TRP A 22 -6.95 -9.14 6.19
CA TRP A 22 -6.90 -8.51 4.88
C TRP A 22 -7.75 -9.21 3.83
N SER A 23 -7.84 -10.56 3.86
CA SER A 23 -8.73 -11.31 2.97
C SER A 23 -10.19 -10.92 3.17
N ARG A 24 -10.63 -10.78 4.43
CA ARG A 24 -11.99 -10.37 4.76
C ARG A 24 -12.24 -8.89 4.47
N LEU A 25 -11.27 -8.03 4.76
CA LEU A 25 -11.39 -6.58 4.52
C LEU A 25 -11.51 -6.28 3.04
N LEU A 26 -10.65 -6.86 2.22
CA LEU A 26 -10.61 -6.65 0.77
C LEU A 26 -11.63 -7.51 0.01
N GLU A 27 -12.33 -8.43 0.68
CA GLU A 27 -13.20 -9.44 0.05
C GLU A 27 -12.49 -10.21 -1.06
N SER A 28 -11.17 -10.44 -0.86
CA SER A 28 -10.28 -11.10 -1.79
C SER A 28 -9.85 -12.47 -1.28
N PRO A 29 -9.73 -13.50 -2.14
CA PRO A 29 -9.36 -14.83 -1.70
C PRO A 29 -7.92 -14.89 -1.20
N PRO A 30 -7.61 -15.83 -0.27
CA PRO A 30 -6.24 -16.16 0.07
C PRO A 30 -5.44 -16.66 -1.15
N ALA A 31 -4.17 -16.26 -1.22
CA ALA A 31 -3.21 -16.67 -2.25
C ALA A 31 -2.06 -17.46 -1.60
N GLY A 32 -2.30 -18.72 -1.26
CA GLY A 32 -1.38 -19.55 -0.49
C GLY A 32 -1.49 -19.37 1.04
N GLU A 33 -0.45 -19.69 1.78
CA GLU A 33 -0.49 -19.77 3.25
C GLU A 33 -0.42 -18.42 3.97
N SER A 34 0.12 -17.40 3.33
CA SER A 34 0.36 -16.09 3.98
C SER A 34 0.22 -14.92 2.99
N ALA A 35 -0.69 -15.02 2.03
CA ALA A 35 -0.94 -13.93 1.08
C ALA A 35 -2.43 -13.84 0.70
N VAL A 36 -2.82 -12.68 0.16
CA VAL A 36 -4.15 -12.38 -0.35
C VAL A 36 -4.01 -11.87 -1.78
N GLU A 37 -4.92 -12.20 -2.67
CA GLU A 37 -4.92 -11.67 -4.04
C GLU A 37 -5.10 -10.15 -4.04
N LEU A 38 -4.29 -9.47 -4.86
CA LEU A 38 -4.26 -8.01 -5.00
C LEU A 38 -4.24 -7.64 -6.49
N GLY A 39 -5.29 -8.03 -7.22
CA GLY A 39 -5.33 -7.84 -8.67
C GLY A 39 -4.24 -8.66 -9.37
N PRO A 40 -3.30 -8.02 -10.10
CA PRO A 40 -2.24 -8.74 -10.83
C PRO A 40 -1.07 -9.23 -9.94
N GLY A 41 -1.15 -9.02 -8.63
CA GLY A 41 -0.15 -9.44 -7.66
C GLY A 41 -0.76 -9.93 -6.36
N THR A 42 0.03 -9.95 -5.30
CA THR A 42 -0.41 -10.39 -3.98
C THR A 42 0.03 -9.44 -2.87
N LEU A 43 -0.78 -9.33 -1.83
CA LEU A 43 -0.40 -8.81 -0.53
C LEU A 43 0.10 -9.98 0.31
N ARG A 44 1.41 -10.06 0.56
CA ARG A 44 2.04 -11.16 1.28
C ARG A 44 2.46 -10.72 2.68
N PHE A 45 2.22 -11.59 3.66
CA PHE A 45 2.62 -11.39 5.05
C PHE A 45 3.88 -12.17 5.35
N VAL A 46 4.93 -11.47 5.78
CA VAL A 46 6.26 -12.01 6.03
C VAL A 46 6.50 -12.04 7.53
N ALA A 47 6.91 -13.19 8.06
CA ALA A 47 7.13 -13.35 9.49
C ALA A 47 8.18 -12.36 10.03
N ALA A 48 7.81 -11.58 11.03
CA ALA A 48 8.65 -10.60 11.71
C ALA A 48 8.91 -11.01 13.16
N ALA A 49 10.12 -10.66 13.65
CA ALA A 49 10.50 -10.96 15.03
C ALA A 49 10.02 -9.92 16.05
N HIS A 50 9.70 -8.71 15.60
CA HIS A 50 9.40 -7.58 16.49
C HIS A 50 8.12 -6.85 16.03
N PRO A 51 7.37 -6.28 17.00
CA PRO A 51 6.20 -5.46 16.67
C PRO A 51 6.60 -4.17 15.94
N LYS A 52 5.63 -3.55 15.30
CA LYS A 52 5.77 -2.23 14.67
C LYS A 52 6.13 -1.18 15.72
N SER A 53 7.12 -0.35 15.42
CA SER A 53 7.65 0.67 16.34
C SER A 53 7.63 2.10 15.78
N ALA A 54 7.33 2.27 14.50
CA ALA A 54 7.28 3.58 13.83
C ALA A 54 6.17 3.60 12.78
N LYS A 55 5.77 4.80 12.32
CA LYS A 55 4.87 4.95 11.16
C LYS A 55 5.47 4.27 9.94
N ASN A 56 4.67 3.52 9.19
CA ASN A 56 5.10 2.97 7.91
C ASN A 56 5.30 4.08 6.87
N ARG A 57 6.32 3.93 6.03
CA ARG A 57 6.54 4.82 4.88
C ARG A 57 5.67 4.46 3.69
N LEU A 58 5.19 3.22 3.66
CA LEU A 58 4.26 2.73 2.68
C LEU A 58 2.96 2.31 3.36
N HIS A 59 1.83 2.58 2.72
CA HIS A 59 0.51 2.13 3.16
C HIS A 59 -0.41 1.85 1.98
N LEU A 60 -1.51 1.17 2.25
CA LEU A 60 -2.54 0.91 1.25
C LEU A 60 -3.67 1.93 1.38
N ASP A 61 -4.14 2.43 0.25
CA ASP A 61 -5.37 3.21 0.13
C ASP A 61 -6.45 2.33 -0.47
N LEU A 62 -7.57 2.17 0.25
CA LEU A 62 -8.71 1.37 -0.19
C LEU A 62 -9.70 2.26 -0.93
N ALA A 63 -10.20 1.77 -2.07
CA ALA A 63 -11.16 2.47 -2.90
C ALA A 63 -12.59 2.31 -2.35
N SER A 64 -13.38 3.38 -2.42
CA SER A 64 -14.83 3.33 -2.25
C SER A 64 -15.55 3.84 -3.49
N THR A 65 -16.75 3.32 -3.76
CA THR A 65 -17.57 3.70 -4.92
C THR A 65 -18.67 4.71 -4.56
N SER A 66 -18.91 4.91 -3.28
CA SER A 66 -19.87 5.88 -2.75
C SER A 66 -19.55 6.20 -1.29
N ALA A 67 -20.12 7.28 -0.73
CA ALA A 67 -19.98 7.58 0.70
C ALA A 67 -20.53 6.45 1.59
N GLY A 68 -21.63 5.80 1.18
CA GLY A 68 -22.16 4.62 1.88
C GLY A 68 -21.17 3.45 1.86
N HIS A 69 -20.55 3.18 0.72
CA HIS A 69 -19.54 2.12 0.60
C HIS A 69 -18.29 2.41 1.44
N GLN A 70 -17.85 3.68 1.52
CA GLN A 70 -16.76 4.06 2.43
C GLN A 70 -17.08 3.69 3.89
N ILE A 71 -18.28 4.03 4.35
CA ILE A 71 -18.75 3.69 5.71
C ILE A 71 -18.76 2.16 5.91
N GLU A 72 -19.25 1.40 4.95
CA GLU A 72 -19.29 -0.07 5.02
C GLU A 72 -17.89 -0.69 5.13
N ILE A 73 -16.90 -0.17 4.37
CA ILE A 73 -15.49 -0.63 4.47
C ILE A 73 -14.93 -0.29 5.86
N VAL A 74 -15.15 0.92 6.35
CA VAL A 74 -14.68 1.35 7.68
C VAL A 74 -15.29 0.49 8.78
N ASP A 75 -16.59 0.24 8.74
CA ASP A 75 -17.28 -0.59 9.73
C ASP A 75 -16.82 -2.04 9.68
N ARG A 76 -16.61 -2.58 8.48
CA ARG A 76 -16.01 -3.92 8.28
C ARG A 76 -14.61 -3.98 8.87
N ALA A 77 -13.75 -3.02 8.57
CA ALA A 77 -12.39 -2.97 9.11
C ALA A 77 -12.39 -2.94 10.65
N ARG A 78 -13.23 -2.10 11.26
CA ARG A 78 -13.37 -2.01 12.71
C ARG A 78 -13.93 -3.30 13.32
N GLY A 79 -14.90 -3.92 12.66
CA GLY A 79 -15.45 -5.22 13.06
C GLY A 79 -14.42 -6.35 13.01
N LEU A 80 -13.37 -6.21 12.17
CA LEU A 80 -12.24 -7.14 12.07
C LEU A 80 -11.07 -6.79 13.02
N GLY A 81 -11.16 -5.71 13.79
CA GLY A 81 -10.16 -5.31 14.77
C GLY A 81 -9.28 -4.12 14.38
N ALA A 82 -9.55 -3.46 13.25
CA ALA A 82 -8.87 -2.20 12.94
C ALA A 82 -9.28 -1.09 13.90
N VAL A 83 -8.35 -0.18 14.19
CA VAL A 83 -8.58 0.97 15.06
C VAL A 83 -8.30 2.28 14.34
N PRO A 84 -9.02 3.37 14.62
CA PRO A 84 -8.68 4.69 14.13
C PRO A 84 -7.29 5.11 14.62
N VAL A 85 -6.51 5.74 13.75
CA VAL A 85 -5.18 6.26 14.10
C VAL A 85 -5.02 7.67 13.54
N ASP A 86 -4.40 8.56 14.33
CA ASP A 86 -4.00 9.89 13.90
C ASP A 86 -2.51 9.85 13.51
N VAL A 87 -2.23 10.08 12.25
CA VAL A 87 -0.87 10.20 11.69
C VAL A 87 -0.49 11.65 11.35
N GLY A 88 -1.22 12.61 11.94
CA GLY A 88 -1.04 14.05 11.72
C GLY A 88 -1.87 14.60 10.56
N GLN A 89 -2.81 13.82 10.01
CA GLN A 89 -3.79 14.33 9.05
C GLN A 89 -4.77 15.28 9.77
N ARG A 90 -5.18 16.33 9.07
CA ARG A 90 -6.21 17.26 9.53
C ARG A 90 -7.59 16.80 9.08
N ASP A 91 -8.54 17.72 8.93
CA ASP A 91 -9.81 17.43 8.29
C ASP A 91 -9.59 16.99 6.84
N VAL A 92 -9.75 15.69 6.61
CA VAL A 92 -9.58 15.02 5.32
C VAL A 92 -10.79 14.13 5.05
N PRO A 93 -11.16 13.91 3.78
CA PRO A 93 -12.35 13.12 3.45
C PRO A 93 -12.15 11.61 3.59
N TRP A 94 -10.91 11.14 3.67
CA TRP A 94 -10.60 9.73 3.90
C TRP A 94 -10.50 9.39 5.39
N VAL A 95 -10.63 8.11 5.72
CA VAL A 95 -10.49 7.60 7.09
C VAL A 95 -9.19 6.83 7.23
N VAL A 96 -8.36 7.21 8.22
CA VAL A 96 -7.11 6.51 8.52
C VAL A 96 -7.34 5.50 9.64
N LEU A 97 -6.98 4.26 9.37
CA LEU A 97 -7.08 3.13 10.29
C LEU A 97 -5.73 2.42 10.42
N ALA A 98 -5.57 1.66 11.48
CA ALA A 98 -4.49 0.70 11.63
C ALA A 98 -5.08 -0.72 11.69
N ASP A 99 -4.41 -1.68 11.04
CA ASP A 99 -4.73 -3.08 11.12
C ASP A 99 -4.43 -3.65 12.53
N PRO A 100 -4.75 -4.92 12.85
CA PRO A 100 -4.50 -5.49 14.19
C PRO A 100 -3.04 -5.46 14.66
N GLU A 101 -2.08 -5.31 13.74
CA GLU A 101 -0.65 -5.16 14.09
C GLU A 101 -0.15 -3.71 13.99
N GLY A 102 -1.06 -2.75 13.79
CA GLY A 102 -0.75 -1.33 13.78
C GLY A 102 -0.27 -0.79 12.43
N ASN A 103 -0.38 -1.54 11.34
CA ASN A 103 -0.04 -1.02 10.01
C ASN A 103 -1.14 -0.08 9.52
N GLU A 104 -0.75 1.16 9.20
CA GLU A 104 -1.66 2.19 8.73
C GLU A 104 -2.18 1.87 7.34
N PHE A 105 -3.46 2.19 7.10
CA PHE A 105 -4.10 2.19 5.78
C PHE A 105 -5.22 3.23 5.75
N CYS A 106 -5.61 3.69 4.56
CA CYS A 106 -6.69 4.64 4.38
C CYS A 106 -7.90 3.99 3.71
N VAL A 107 -9.08 4.46 4.03
CA VAL A 107 -10.31 4.20 3.27
C VAL A 107 -10.70 5.51 2.62
N LEU A 108 -10.53 5.62 1.31
CA LEU A 108 -10.76 6.84 0.56
C LEU A 108 -12.25 7.10 0.37
N GLU A 109 -12.61 8.37 0.28
CA GLU A 109 -13.88 8.79 -0.31
C GLU A 109 -13.95 8.39 -1.79
N PRO A 110 -15.15 8.32 -2.40
CA PRO A 110 -15.28 7.94 -3.80
C PRO A 110 -14.58 8.95 -4.71
N ARG A 111 -13.74 8.44 -5.62
CA ARG A 111 -13.02 9.21 -6.62
C ARG A 111 -13.13 8.54 -7.98
N ASP A 112 -13.43 9.32 -9.01
CA ASP A 112 -13.62 8.81 -10.37
C ASP A 112 -12.38 8.10 -10.92
N GLU A 113 -11.19 8.55 -10.52
CA GLU A 113 -9.91 8.00 -10.98
C GLU A 113 -9.65 6.56 -10.51
N TYR A 114 -10.34 6.12 -9.44
CA TYR A 114 -10.20 4.76 -8.89
C TYR A 114 -11.36 3.83 -9.23
N LEU A 115 -12.34 4.30 -10.01
CA LEU A 115 -13.46 3.46 -10.43
C LEU A 115 -12.98 2.26 -11.26
N GLY A 116 -13.39 1.06 -10.85
CA GLY A 116 -13.07 -0.19 -11.55
C GLY A 116 -11.68 -0.77 -11.28
N LEU A 117 -10.88 -0.20 -10.37
CA LEU A 117 -9.55 -0.72 -10.01
C LEU A 117 -9.59 -1.90 -9.01
N GLY A 118 -10.74 -2.23 -8.45
CA GLY A 118 -10.85 -3.21 -7.37
C GLY A 118 -10.84 -2.55 -5.98
N PRO A 119 -10.61 -3.32 -4.90
CA PRO A 119 -10.71 -2.81 -3.53
C PRO A 119 -9.56 -1.89 -3.12
N VAL A 120 -8.40 -1.97 -3.78
CA VAL A 120 -7.24 -1.13 -3.51
C VAL A 120 -7.11 -0.07 -4.60
N ALA A 121 -7.11 1.19 -4.20
CA ALA A 121 -6.90 2.34 -5.07
C ALA A 121 -5.42 2.54 -5.39
N ALA A 122 -4.60 2.55 -4.34
CA ALA A 122 -3.17 2.81 -4.46
C ALA A 122 -2.34 2.10 -3.37
N VAL A 123 -1.07 1.86 -3.70
CA VAL A 123 0.01 1.71 -2.73
C VAL A 123 0.71 3.06 -2.65
N VAL A 124 0.60 3.72 -1.52
CA VAL A 124 1.14 5.06 -1.29
C VAL A 124 2.50 4.98 -0.62
N ILE A 125 3.45 5.78 -1.10
CA ILE A 125 4.82 5.86 -0.61
C ILE A 125 5.11 7.31 -0.22
N ASP A 126 5.45 7.53 1.04
CA ASP A 126 5.99 8.81 1.50
C ASP A 126 7.30 9.10 0.78
N ALA A 127 7.43 10.27 0.14
CA ALA A 127 8.58 10.64 -0.68
C ALA A 127 9.07 12.06 -0.40
N LEU A 128 10.37 12.27 -0.44
CA LEU A 128 10.97 13.61 -0.43
C LEU A 128 10.96 14.24 -1.84
N ASP A 129 11.14 13.41 -2.87
CA ASP A 129 11.05 13.78 -4.29
C ASP A 129 10.15 12.80 -5.04
N PRO A 130 8.81 13.04 -5.06
CA PRO A 130 7.87 12.16 -5.76
C PRO A 130 8.19 11.91 -7.22
N ALA A 131 8.64 12.96 -7.94
CA ALA A 131 8.97 12.82 -9.36
C ALA A 131 10.21 11.96 -9.60
N ALA A 132 11.23 12.04 -8.74
CA ALA A 132 12.40 11.17 -8.81
C ALA A 132 12.03 9.70 -8.49
N GLN A 133 11.21 9.49 -7.48
CA GLN A 133 10.68 8.17 -7.13
C GLN A 133 9.89 7.56 -8.30
N ALA A 134 8.96 8.29 -8.90
CA ALA A 134 8.20 7.81 -10.05
C ALA A 134 9.10 7.40 -11.23
N ARG A 135 10.13 8.19 -11.54
CA ARG A 135 11.11 7.83 -12.59
C ARG A 135 11.88 6.55 -12.26
N PHE A 136 12.37 6.42 -11.03
CA PHE A 136 13.08 5.21 -10.61
C PHE A 136 12.19 3.97 -10.72
N TRP A 137 11.00 4.02 -10.14
CA TRP A 137 10.09 2.88 -10.10
C TRP A 137 9.53 2.54 -11.49
N SER A 138 9.29 3.53 -12.36
CA SER A 138 8.95 3.28 -13.77
C SER A 138 10.07 2.52 -14.49
N GLY A 139 11.32 2.92 -14.30
CA GLY A 139 12.49 2.21 -14.84
C GLY A 139 12.66 0.81 -14.26
N ALA A 140 12.41 0.63 -12.97
CA ALA A 140 12.56 -0.64 -12.27
C ALA A 140 11.45 -1.65 -12.57
N THR A 141 10.24 -1.22 -12.94
CA THR A 141 9.06 -2.10 -13.09
C THR A 141 8.45 -2.07 -14.49
N GLY A 142 8.80 -1.09 -15.31
CA GLY A 142 8.18 -0.85 -16.62
C GLY A 142 6.79 -0.21 -16.55
N LEU A 143 6.32 0.18 -15.37
CA LEU A 143 5.02 0.85 -15.21
C LEU A 143 5.04 2.25 -15.83
N GLU A 144 3.92 2.64 -16.43
CA GLU A 144 3.76 3.96 -17.02
C GLU A 144 3.61 5.04 -15.92
N ILE A 145 4.28 6.19 -16.12
CA ILE A 145 4.05 7.36 -15.25
C ILE A 145 2.73 8.00 -15.64
N ALA A 146 1.73 7.85 -14.78
CA ALA A 146 0.40 8.43 -14.96
C ALA A 146 0.38 9.92 -14.55
N ARG A 147 1.17 10.28 -13.54
CA ARG A 147 1.30 11.65 -13.05
C ARG A 147 2.76 11.93 -12.65
N ALA A 148 3.28 13.06 -13.09
CA ALA A 148 4.62 13.54 -12.72
C ALA A 148 4.47 14.93 -12.08
N GLY A 149 4.41 15.00 -10.76
CA GLY A 149 4.27 16.25 -10.01
C GLY A 149 5.19 16.28 -8.80
N ASP A 150 5.50 17.49 -8.32
CA ASP A 150 6.40 17.68 -7.18
C ASP A 150 5.75 17.34 -5.83
N VAL A 151 4.42 17.35 -5.75
CA VAL A 151 3.66 17.02 -4.53
C VAL A 151 3.13 15.60 -4.57
N VAL A 152 2.65 15.18 -5.73
CA VAL A 152 2.17 13.81 -5.99
C VAL A 152 2.65 13.38 -7.37
N ALA A 153 3.26 12.21 -7.43
CA ALA A 153 3.53 11.48 -8.67
C ALA A 153 2.94 10.09 -8.58
N SER A 154 2.56 9.47 -9.69
CA SER A 154 1.99 8.14 -9.69
C SER A 154 2.37 7.32 -10.90
N LEU A 155 2.43 6.01 -10.70
CA LEU A 155 2.54 4.99 -11.75
C LEU A 155 1.22 4.26 -11.86
N ARG A 156 0.86 3.86 -13.07
CA ARG A 156 -0.33 3.06 -13.32
C ARG A 156 0.04 1.61 -13.56
N GLN A 157 -0.61 0.74 -12.83
CA GLN A 157 -0.61 -0.68 -13.10
C GLN A 157 -1.92 -1.06 -13.78
N ASP A 158 -1.85 -1.51 -15.03
CA ASP A 158 -3.04 -1.83 -15.83
C ASP A 158 -3.97 -2.84 -15.13
N GLY A 159 -5.25 -2.47 -15.02
CA GLY A 159 -6.29 -3.29 -14.42
C GLY A 159 -6.20 -3.45 -12.90
N ALA A 160 -5.39 -2.64 -12.22
CA ALA A 160 -5.20 -2.68 -10.77
C ALA A 160 -4.98 -1.29 -10.18
N TYR A 161 -4.38 -1.26 -8.99
CA TYR A 161 -4.10 -0.07 -8.20
C TYR A 161 -2.98 0.79 -8.80
N PHE A 162 -2.90 2.05 -8.36
CA PHE A 162 -1.76 2.93 -8.60
C PHE A 162 -0.62 2.68 -7.61
N VAL A 163 0.61 3.03 -7.99
CA VAL A 163 1.70 3.27 -7.04
C VAL A 163 1.89 4.78 -6.97
N GLU A 164 1.62 5.36 -5.82
CA GLU A 164 1.62 6.81 -5.61
C GLU A 164 2.74 7.24 -4.69
N PHE A 165 3.40 8.34 -5.05
CA PHE A 165 4.46 8.96 -4.27
C PHE A 165 3.94 10.31 -3.78
N ILE A 166 3.82 10.47 -2.46
CA ILE A 166 3.27 11.69 -1.85
C ILE A 166 4.38 12.41 -1.09
N ARG A 167 4.53 13.70 -1.37
CA ARG A 167 5.54 14.51 -0.73
C ARG A 167 5.33 14.63 0.77
N VAL A 168 6.36 14.27 1.53
CA VAL A 168 6.46 14.52 2.96
C VAL A 168 7.58 15.52 3.25
N PRO A 169 7.46 16.32 4.33
CA PRO A 169 8.48 17.33 4.66
C PRO A 169 9.79 16.72 5.15
N THR A 170 9.74 15.53 5.74
CA THR A 170 10.88 14.79 6.29
C THR A 170 10.68 13.31 6.09
N ALA A 171 11.77 12.58 5.83
CA ALA A 171 11.73 11.13 5.76
C ALA A 171 11.31 10.53 7.11
N THR A 172 10.41 9.56 7.08
CA THR A 172 10.04 8.78 8.26
C THR A 172 11.21 7.90 8.67
N ALA A 173 11.67 8.05 9.91
CA ALA A 173 12.74 7.23 10.45
C ALA A 173 12.23 5.86 10.93
N GLY A 174 13.11 4.87 10.93
CA GLY A 174 12.87 3.53 11.45
C GLY A 174 12.72 2.46 10.35
N PRO A 175 12.58 1.19 10.77
CA PRO A 175 12.43 0.09 9.84
C PRO A 175 11.11 0.18 9.07
N ASN A 176 11.17 -0.14 7.79
CA ASN A 176 9.98 -0.18 6.96
C ASN A 176 9.35 -1.57 7.01
N ARG A 177 8.10 -1.66 7.44
CA ARG A 177 7.38 -2.95 7.49
C ARG A 177 6.63 -3.28 6.21
N VAL A 178 6.47 -2.30 5.33
CA VAL A 178 5.77 -2.48 4.05
C VAL A 178 6.76 -2.26 2.91
N ARG A 179 6.83 -3.18 1.98
CA ARG A 179 7.76 -3.15 0.85
C ARG A 179 7.06 -3.51 -0.44
N LEU A 180 7.47 -2.89 -1.54
CA LEU A 180 7.09 -3.35 -2.88
C LEU A 180 7.91 -4.59 -3.25
N ARG A 181 7.25 -5.55 -3.90
CA ARG A 181 7.87 -6.78 -4.41
C ARG A 181 7.94 -6.73 -5.93
N VAL A 182 9.13 -6.96 -6.46
CA VAL A 182 9.42 -6.90 -7.89
C VAL A 182 9.92 -8.27 -8.36
N GLN A 183 9.33 -8.79 -9.42
CA GLN A 183 9.82 -9.97 -10.10
C GLN A 183 10.96 -9.57 -11.04
N GLY A 184 12.13 -10.19 -10.85
CA GLY A 184 13.34 -9.93 -11.63
C GLY A 184 14.41 -9.13 -10.86
N PRO A 185 15.58 -8.92 -11.48
CA PRO A 185 16.70 -8.24 -10.83
C PRO A 185 16.41 -6.75 -10.64
N VAL A 186 16.44 -6.28 -9.41
CA VAL A 186 16.22 -4.89 -9.02
C VAL A 186 17.23 -4.48 -7.94
N ALA A 187 17.47 -3.18 -7.80
CA ALA A 187 18.26 -2.65 -6.70
C ALA A 187 17.60 -3.02 -5.36
N PRO A 188 18.36 -3.25 -4.28
CA PRO A 188 17.81 -3.63 -2.97
C PRO A 188 17.00 -2.51 -2.31
N THR A 189 17.21 -1.26 -2.73
CA THR A 189 16.50 -0.09 -2.22
C THR A 189 16.21 0.89 -3.35
N ASP A 190 15.16 1.68 -3.16
CA ASP A 190 14.90 2.86 -3.98
C ASP A 190 15.83 4.04 -3.59
N PRO A 191 15.79 5.19 -4.30
CA PRO A 191 16.65 6.35 -4.02
C PRO A 191 16.51 6.94 -2.62
N GLU A 192 15.39 6.70 -1.94
CA GLU A 192 15.12 7.20 -0.58
C GLU A 192 15.29 6.12 0.49
N GLY A 193 15.86 4.96 0.11
CA GLY A 193 16.20 3.87 1.03
C GLY A 193 15.01 2.98 1.43
N ASN A 194 13.91 2.99 0.67
CA ASN A 194 12.86 1.98 0.86
C ASN A 194 13.35 0.65 0.31
N GLU A 195 13.30 -0.38 1.15
CA GLU A 195 13.68 -1.75 0.76
C GLU A 195 12.75 -2.29 -0.32
N ILE A 196 13.33 -3.05 -1.25
CA ILE A 196 12.63 -3.71 -2.35
C ILE A 196 12.82 -5.21 -2.20
N THR A 197 11.75 -5.97 -2.22
CA THR A 197 11.82 -7.43 -2.27
C THR A 197 11.95 -7.88 -3.72
N ALA A 198 13.06 -8.55 -4.08
CA ALA A 198 13.26 -9.17 -5.39
C ALA A 198 12.82 -10.64 -5.36
N GLU A 199 12.19 -11.12 -6.47
CA GLU A 199 11.82 -12.52 -6.70
C GLU A 199 12.39 -13.06 -8.02
#